data_f22bebdb36157d10ac31f20a7232e25c
#
_entry.id   f22bebdb36157d10ac31f20a7232e25c
#
_cell.length_a   1.000
_cell.length_b   1.000
_cell.length_c   1.000
_cell.angle_alpha   90.00
_cell.angle_beta   90.00
_cell.angle_gamma   90.00
#
_symmetry.space_group_name_H-M   'P 1'
#
loop_
_entity.id
_entity.type
_entity.pdbx_description
1 polymer ?
#
loop_
_entity_poly.entity_id
_entity_poly.type
_entity_poly.pdbx_seq_one_letter_code
_entity_poly.pdbx_strand_id
1 'polypeptide(L)'
;MNVKIFESWDGLERVIIAKRSDGNYTYRRQWRSRAANFHPDSPISAEAFSLRAGEWDAPGADCGIYDSPDTAEMEARQRVPWLRHQFH
;
A
#
# COMPACT_ATOMS: atom_id res chain seq x y z
N MET A 1 7.37 -13.21 -0.92
CA MET A 1 6.15 -13.48 -1.70
C MET A 1 4.98 -12.72 -1.07
N ASN A 2 4.24 -11.99 -1.87
CA ASN A 2 3.09 -11.24 -1.36
C ASN A 2 1.92 -12.18 -1.08
N VAL A 3 1.34 -12.05 0.12
CA VAL A 3 0.21 -12.87 0.55
C VAL A 3 -1.10 -12.11 0.39
N LYS A 4 -1.13 -10.84 0.79
CA LYS A 4 -2.28 -9.96 0.70
C LYS A 4 -1.82 -8.55 0.40
N ILE A 5 -2.64 -7.79 -0.30
CA ILE A 5 -2.40 -6.38 -0.54
C ILE A 5 -3.68 -5.61 -0.22
N PHE A 6 -3.54 -4.58 0.61
CA PHE A 6 -4.62 -3.64 0.92
C PHE A 6 -4.25 -2.29 0.33
N GLU A 7 -5.19 -1.66 -0.34
CA GLU A 7 -4.95 -0.36 -0.97
C GLU A 7 -5.84 0.68 -0.30
N SER A 8 -5.26 1.86 -0.03
CA SER A 8 -6.03 2.96 0.55
C SER A 8 -7.07 3.45 -0.46
N TRP A 9 -8.12 4.07 0.08
CA TRP A 9 -9.24 4.51 -0.76
C TRP A 9 -8.85 5.62 -1.76
N ASP A 10 -7.77 6.36 -1.48
CA ASP A 10 -7.27 7.36 -2.42
C ASP A 10 -6.30 6.77 -3.45
N GLY A 11 -5.94 5.50 -3.31
CA GLY A 11 -5.05 4.81 -4.24
C GLY A 11 -3.58 5.19 -4.14
N LEU A 12 -3.18 5.96 -3.14
CA LEU A 12 -1.81 6.48 -3.03
C LEU A 12 -0.95 5.73 -2.03
N GLU A 13 -1.53 4.83 -1.28
CA GLU A 13 -0.79 3.99 -0.33
C GLU A 13 -1.34 2.58 -0.36
N ARG A 14 -0.47 1.61 -0.10
CA ARG A 14 -0.93 0.23 0.11
C ARG A 14 -0.08 -0.43 1.18
N VAL A 15 -0.65 -1.46 1.79
CA VAL A 15 0.02 -2.32 2.76
C VAL A 15 0.13 -3.70 2.14
N ILE A 16 1.32 -4.26 2.16
CA ILE A 16 1.60 -5.58 1.59
C ILE A 16 1.92 -6.52 2.75
N ILE A 17 1.13 -7.57 2.90
CA ILE A 17 1.46 -8.67 3.79
C ILE A 17 2.28 -9.66 2.99
N ALA A 18 3.50 -9.91 3.43
CA ALA A 18 4.45 -10.71 2.65
C ALA A 18 5.08 -11.80 3.49
N LYS A 19 5.38 -12.92 2.84
CA LYS A 19 6.16 -13.98 3.43
C LYS A 19 7.64 -13.70 3.16
N ARG A 20 8.43 -13.74 4.21
CA ARG A 20 9.87 -13.51 4.16
C ARG A 20 10.60 -14.78 3.72
N SER A 21 11.84 -14.61 3.31
CA SER A 21 12.68 -15.74 2.91
C SER A 21 12.99 -16.69 4.07
N ASP A 22 12.89 -16.21 5.31
CA ASP A 22 13.11 -17.05 6.51
C ASP A 22 11.85 -17.83 6.94
N GLY A 23 10.75 -17.72 6.19
CA GLY A 23 9.49 -18.41 6.49
C GLY A 23 8.55 -17.62 7.39
N ASN A 24 8.98 -16.51 7.93
CA ASN A 24 8.13 -15.64 8.72
C ASN A 24 7.40 -14.64 7.83
N TYR A 25 6.54 -13.81 8.43
CA TYR A 25 5.70 -12.87 7.71
C TYR A 25 5.98 -11.46 8.22
N THR A 26 5.65 -10.49 7.38
CA THR A 26 5.80 -9.08 7.70
C THR A 26 4.74 -8.28 6.99
N TYR A 27 4.61 -7.00 7.32
CA TYR A 27 3.90 -6.08 6.45
C TYR A 27 4.85 -4.97 6.04
N ARG A 28 4.59 -4.42 4.86
CA ARG A 28 5.35 -3.29 4.30
C ARG A 28 4.37 -2.26 3.83
N ARG A 29 4.74 -0.99 3.98
CA ARG A 29 3.96 0.12 3.43
C ARG A 29 4.62 0.56 2.13
N GLN A 30 3.79 0.90 1.18
CA GLN A 30 4.25 1.35 -0.12
C GLN A 30 3.40 2.52 -0.56
N TRP A 31 4.04 3.52 -1.12
CA TRP A 31 3.36 4.74 -1.56
C TRP A 31 3.62 4.96 -3.03
N ARG A 32 2.77 5.76 -3.64
CA ARG A 32 3.03 6.33 -4.95
C ARG A 32 2.58 7.78 -4.96
N SER A 33 3.25 8.60 -5.77
CA SER A 33 2.92 9.99 -5.95
C SER A 33 1.85 10.13 -7.03
N ARG A 34 1.07 11.19 -6.94
CA ARG A 34 0.25 11.61 -8.06
C ARG A 34 1.15 12.08 -9.18
N ALA A 35 0.65 12.03 -10.43
CA ALA A 35 1.41 12.52 -11.57
C ALA A 35 1.85 13.97 -11.32
N ALA A 36 3.16 14.21 -11.42
CA ALA A 36 3.76 15.48 -11.03
C ALA A 36 3.30 16.66 -11.91
N ASN A 37 2.80 16.39 -13.10
CA ASN A 37 2.43 17.40 -14.09
C ASN A 37 0.94 17.66 -14.15
N PHE A 38 0.19 17.27 -13.14
CA PHE A 38 -1.23 17.55 -13.11
C PHE A 38 -1.48 19.02 -12.77
N HIS A 39 -2.17 19.71 -13.68
CA HIS A 39 -2.65 21.06 -13.46
C HIS A 39 -4.17 21.08 -13.67
N PRO A 40 -4.92 21.76 -12.80
CA PRO A 40 -6.39 21.82 -12.95
C PRO A 40 -6.84 22.37 -14.29
N ASP A 41 -6.05 23.26 -14.92
CA ASP A 41 -6.34 23.85 -16.22
C ASP A 41 -5.89 22.98 -17.39
N SER A 42 -5.27 21.84 -17.10
CA SER A 42 -4.77 20.95 -18.14
C SER A 42 -5.94 20.29 -18.88
N PRO A 43 -5.83 20.06 -20.18
CA PRO A 43 -6.85 19.30 -20.89
C PRO A 43 -6.88 17.82 -20.53
N ILE A 44 -5.99 17.36 -19.66
CA ILE A 44 -5.99 15.97 -19.22
C ILE A 44 -7.22 15.73 -18.34
N SER A 45 -8.02 14.74 -18.71
CA SER A 45 -9.20 14.36 -17.94
C SER A 45 -8.79 13.76 -16.61
N ALA A 46 -9.69 13.80 -15.62
CA ALA A 46 -9.44 13.16 -14.33
C ALA A 46 -9.15 11.66 -14.48
N GLU A 47 -9.83 11.02 -15.45
CA GLU A 47 -9.60 9.61 -15.76
C GLU A 47 -8.19 9.36 -16.28
N ALA A 48 -7.76 10.17 -17.25
CA ALA A 48 -6.40 10.07 -17.77
C ALA A 48 -5.37 10.38 -16.71
N PHE A 49 -5.67 11.31 -15.81
CA PHE A 49 -4.79 11.62 -14.68
C PHE A 49 -4.67 10.42 -13.73
N SER A 50 -5.78 9.75 -13.42
CA SER A 50 -5.75 8.56 -12.57
C SER A 50 -4.90 7.46 -13.18
N LEU A 51 -4.99 7.27 -14.51
CA LEU A 51 -4.16 6.29 -15.21
C LEU A 51 -2.68 6.68 -15.21
N ARG A 52 -2.39 7.95 -15.00
CA ARG A 52 -1.02 8.48 -14.95
C ARG A 52 -0.52 8.67 -13.51
N ALA A 53 -1.29 8.26 -12.51
CA ALA A 53 -0.77 8.23 -11.16
C ALA A 53 0.56 7.48 -11.18
N GLY A 54 1.55 7.98 -10.46
CA GLY A 54 2.90 7.44 -10.54
C GLY A 54 2.96 5.95 -10.25
N GLU A 55 4.01 5.32 -10.72
CA GLU A 55 4.28 3.94 -10.35
C GLU A 55 4.52 3.84 -8.85
N TRP A 56 4.28 2.67 -8.30
CA TRP A 56 4.56 2.44 -6.89
C TRP A 56 6.04 2.57 -6.61
N ASP A 57 6.39 3.31 -5.57
CA ASP A 57 7.75 3.39 -5.08
C ASP A 57 8.19 2.03 -4.57
N ALA A 58 9.49 1.86 -4.34
CA ALA A 58 9.98 0.65 -3.73
C ALA A 58 9.29 0.44 -2.38
N PRO A 59 8.92 -0.81 -2.02
CA PRO A 59 8.34 -1.07 -0.72
C PRO A 59 9.26 -0.62 0.40
N GLY A 60 8.68 -0.12 1.48
CA GLY A 60 9.42 0.22 2.67
C GLY A 60 10.01 -1.02 3.34
N ALA A 61 10.75 -0.80 4.41
CA ALA A 61 11.33 -1.89 5.18
C ALA A 61 10.25 -2.74 5.84
N ASP A 62 10.62 -3.96 6.21
CA ASP A 62 9.74 -4.84 6.95
C ASP A 62 9.33 -4.17 8.27
N CYS A 63 8.03 -4.16 8.53
CA CYS A 63 7.48 -3.58 9.76
C CYS A 63 7.21 -4.69 10.77
N GLY A 64 8.28 -5.26 11.30
CA GLY A 64 8.19 -6.35 12.25
C GLY A 64 8.27 -7.72 11.59
N ILE A 65 8.36 -8.74 12.42
CA ILE A 65 8.45 -10.13 11.99
C ILE A 65 7.39 -10.91 12.77
N TYR A 66 6.56 -11.65 12.04
CA TYR A 66 5.42 -12.35 12.63
C TYR A 66 5.42 -13.80 12.16
N ASP A 67 4.80 -14.65 12.96
CA ASP A 67 4.77 -16.09 12.68
C ASP A 67 3.64 -16.49 11.72
N SER A 68 2.71 -15.59 11.47
CA SER A 68 1.59 -15.88 10.56
C SER A 68 1.17 -14.60 9.80
N PRO A 69 0.54 -14.77 8.62
CA PRO A 69 0.03 -13.62 7.89
C PRO A 69 -1.10 -12.91 8.64
N ASP A 70 -1.89 -13.64 9.41
CA ASP A 70 -2.98 -13.04 10.20
C ASP A 70 -2.44 -12.12 11.28
N THR A 71 -1.35 -12.49 11.93
CA THR A 71 -0.71 -11.64 12.95
C THR A 71 -0.12 -10.40 12.29
N ALA A 72 0.53 -10.55 11.14
CA ALA A 72 1.07 -9.41 10.40
C ALA A 72 -0.05 -8.44 9.98
N GLU A 73 -1.17 -8.96 9.53
CA GLU A 73 -2.33 -8.15 9.16
C GLU A 73 -2.90 -7.41 10.38
N MET A 74 -3.03 -8.12 11.49
CA MET A 74 -3.55 -7.52 12.74
C MET A 74 -2.69 -6.35 13.19
N GLU A 75 -1.38 -6.51 13.18
CA GLU A 75 -0.46 -5.44 13.53
C GLU A 75 -0.53 -4.27 12.55
N ALA A 76 -0.62 -4.57 11.26
CA ALA A 76 -0.78 -3.54 10.25
C ALA A 76 -2.05 -2.72 10.47
N ARG A 77 -3.17 -3.37 10.81
CA ARG A 77 -4.43 -2.69 11.09
C ARG A 77 -4.34 -1.78 12.30
N GLN A 78 -3.56 -2.15 13.29
CA GLN A 78 -3.38 -1.31 14.48
C GLN A 78 -2.51 -0.10 14.21
N ARG A 79 -1.56 -0.20 13.30
CA ARG A 79 -0.55 0.83 13.09
C ARG A 79 -0.81 1.73 11.88
N VAL A 80 -1.63 1.27 10.94
CA VAL A 80 -1.95 2.03 9.73
C VAL A 80 -3.37 2.55 9.86
N PRO A 81 -3.55 3.88 10.08
CA PRO A 81 -4.88 4.42 10.42
C PRO A 81 -5.97 4.11 9.39
N TRP A 82 -5.67 4.25 8.10
CA TRP A 82 -6.69 4.01 7.08
C TRP A 82 -7.06 2.52 6.98
N LEU A 83 -6.14 1.62 7.29
CA LEU A 83 -6.40 0.19 7.25
C LEU A 83 -7.30 -0.25 8.41
N ARG A 84 -7.17 0.43 9.56
CA ARG A 84 -8.00 0.16 10.74
C ARG A 84 -9.49 0.30 10.44
N HIS A 85 -9.85 1.18 9.52
CA HIS A 85 -11.25 1.45 9.17
C HIS A 85 -11.74 0.66 7.98
N GLN A 86 -10.92 -0.22 7.41
CA GLN A 86 -11.35 -1.11 6.34
C GLN A 86 -11.88 -2.42 6.92
N PHE A 87 -13.05 -2.81 6.44
CA PHE A 87 -13.70 -4.06 6.83
C PHE A 87 -13.71 -5.01 5.64
N HIS A 88 -13.64 -6.29 5.93
CA HIS A 88 -13.71 -7.34 4.92
C HIS A 88 -15.02 -8.06 4.98
#